data_49c00d824b6e3a82e3f6e4f6e8f18b26
#
_entry.id   49c00d824b6e3a82e3f6e4f6e8f18b26
#
_cell.length_a   1.000
_cell.length_b   1.000
_cell.length_c   1.000
_cell.angle_alpha   90.00
_cell.angle_beta   90.00
_cell.angle_gamma   90.00
#
_symmetry.space_group_name_H-M   'P 1'
#
loop_
_entity.id
_entity.type
_entity.pdbx_description
1 polymer ?
#
loop_
_entity_poly.entity_id
_entity_poly.type
_entity_poly.pdbx_seq_one_letter_code
_entity_poly.pdbx_strand_id
1 'polypeptide(L)' 'MGALRNDATADFELRFESLFTSGRAMSFPCDASGTVDLNALSDRARTNYLFARALVGREFTCPAVQPTLH' A
#
# COMPACT_ATOMS: atom_id res chain seq x y z
N MET A 1 -2.53 -6.24 -23.64
CA MET A 1 -2.72 -6.32 -22.95
C MET A 1 -3.00 -6.22 -21.97
N GLY A 2 -2.82 -5.94 -21.88
CA GLY A 2 -2.87 -5.82 -20.84
C GLY A 2 -3.51 -6.06 -20.10
N ALA A 3 -3.93 -6.11 -20.21
CA ALA A 3 -4.63 -6.34 -19.47
C ALA A 3 -4.41 -7.17 -18.64
N LEU A 4 -3.91 -7.52 -18.52
CA LEU A 4 -3.70 -8.29 -17.77
C LEU A 4 -3.44 -8.01 -16.62
N ARG A 5 -3.49 -7.24 -16.42
CA ARG A 5 -3.22 -6.98 -15.41
C ARG A 5 -3.94 -6.67 -14.57
N ASN A 6 -4.15 -6.48 -14.28
CA ASN A 6 -5.01 -6.49 -13.47
C ASN A 6 -4.73 -5.63 -12.33
N ASP A 7 -5.18 -5.76 -11.33
CA ASP A 7 -5.07 -5.24 -10.07
C ASP A 7 -3.69 -4.95 -9.77
N ALA A 8 -2.91 -5.75 -10.06
CA ALA A 8 -1.52 -5.54 -9.92
C ALA A 8 -1.08 -4.36 -10.74
N THR A 9 -1.97 -3.85 -11.56
CA THR A 9 -1.67 -2.75 -12.42
C THR A 9 -2.22 -1.45 -11.90
N ALA A 10 -2.50 -1.36 -10.62
CA ALA A 10 -2.91 -0.10 -10.03
C ALA A 10 -1.85 0.95 -10.32
N ASP A 11 -2.30 2.15 -10.70
CA ASP A 11 -1.40 3.22 -11.08
C ASP A 11 -0.72 3.88 -9.89
N PHE A 12 -1.26 3.69 -8.70
CA PHE A 12 -0.75 4.32 -7.49
C PHE A 12 -0.61 3.30 -6.38
N GLU A 13 0.25 3.61 -5.44
CA GLU A 13 0.40 2.80 -4.24
C GLU A 13 0.40 3.69 -3.02
N LEU A 14 -0.11 3.15 -1.92
CA LEU A 14 -0.10 3.81 -0.64
C LEU A 14 1.07 3.23 0.13
N ARG A 15 2.03 4.08 0.51
CA ARG A 15 3.29 3.63 1.10
C ARG A 15 3.38 4.07 2.55
N PHE A 16 3.64 3.10 3.42
CA PHE A 16 3.86 3.31 4.85
C PHE A 16 5.33 3.05 5.13
N GLU A 17 6.06 4.09 5.56
CA GLU A 17 7.48 3.92 5.85
C GLU A 17 7.69 3.63 7.32
N SER A 18 8.65 2.78 7.63
CA SER A 18 8.98 2.45 9.00
C SER A 18 9.61 3.67 9.69
N LEU A 19 9.18 3.92 10.93
CA LEU A 19 9.77 4.99 11.74
C LEU A 19 11.12 4.59 12.30
N PHE A 20 11.39 3.29 12.40
CA PHE A 20 12.58 2.81 13.10
C PHE A 20 13.60 2.14 12.22
N THR A 21 13.19 1.61 11.08
CA THR A 21 14.09 0.88 10.18
C THR A 21 14.16 1.60 8.85
N SER A 22 15.25 2.32 8.64
CA SER A 22 15.46 3.05 7.39
C SER A 22 15.40 2.11 6.20
N GLY A 23 14.71 2.52 5.16
CA GLY A 23 14.59 1.74 3.93
C GLY A 23 13.50 0.68 3.98
N ARG A 24 12.85 0.49 5.10
CA ARG A 24 11.78 -0.50 5.21
C ARG A 24 10.44 0.18 5.06
N ALA A 25 9.57 -0.40 4.23
CA ALA A 25 8.25 0.17 3.99
C ALA A 25 7.29 -0.91 3.55
N MET A 26 5.99 -0.62 3.68
CA MET A 26 4.93 -1.46 3.15
C MET A 26 4.15 -0.64 2.16
N SER A 27 3.81 -1.24 1.00
CA SER A 27 3.06 -0.55 -0.04
C SER A 27 1.87 -1.39 -0.46
N PHE A 28 0.78 -0.70 -0.79
CA PHE A 28 -0.47 -1.36 -1.19
C PHE A 28 -1.05 -0.63 -2.39
N PRO A 29 -1.63 -1.34 -3.37
CA PRO A 29 -2.24 -0.66 -4.51
C PRO A 29 -3.41 0.20 -4.06
N CYS A 30 -3.51 1.40 -4.63
CA CYS A 30 -4.58 2.31 -4.29
C CYS A 30 -4.94 3.17 -5.50
N ASP A 31 -5.99 3.96 -5.37
CA ASP A 31 -6.32 4.94 -6.39
C ASP A 31 -5.61 6.26 -6.11
N ALA A 32 -5.85 7.25 -6.94
CA ALA A 32 -5.16 8.54 -6.83
C ALA A 32 -5.48 9.26 -5.52
N SER A 33 -6.59 8.92 -4.88
CA SER A 33 -6.96 9.55 -3.60
C SER A 33 -6.41 8.79 -2.40
N GLY A 34 -5.74 7.66 -2.63
CA GLY A 34 -5.19 6.86 -1.55
C GLY A 34 -6.13 5.81 -1.01
N THR A 35 -7.25 5.55 -1.69
CA THR A 35 -8.20 4.55 -1.25
C THR A 35 -7.74 3.17 -1.70
N VAL A 36 -7.58 2.26 -0.74
CA VAL A 36 -7.18 0.88 -0.99
C VAL A 36 -8.44 0.03 -1.04
N ASP A 37 -8.59 -0.75 -2.11
CA ASP A 37 -9.71 -1.67 -2.24
C ASP A 37 -9.36 -2.97 -1.52
N LEU A 38 -9.91 -3.15 -0.34
CA LEU A 38 -9.61 -4.32 0.49
C LEU A 38 -10.04 -5.62 -0.18
N ASN A 39 -11.06 -5.57 -1.02
CA ASN A 39 -11.52 -6.77 -1.71
C ASN A 39 -10.57 -7.22 -2.81
N ALA A 40 -9.71 -6.33 -3.27
CA ALA A 40 -8.74 -6.66 -4.29
C ALA A 40 -7.43 -7.21 -3.70
N LEU A 41 -7.29 -7.16 -2.38
CA LEU A 41 -6.08 -7.66 -1.72
C LEU A 41 -6.24 -9.13 -1.35
N SER A 42 -5.12 -9.85 -1.36
CA SER A 42 -5.11 -11.19 -0.78
C SER A 42 -5.37 -11.08 0.72
N ASP A 43 -5.70 -12.19 1.35
CA ASP A 43 -5.92 -12.20 2.79
C ASP A 43 -4.70 -11.69 3.53
N ARG A 44 -3.52 -12.11 3.10
CA ARG A 44 -2.28 -11.71 3.74
C ARG A 44 -2.04 -10.21 3.58
N ALA A 45 -2.25 -9.70 2.38
CA ALA A 45 -2.06 -8.27 2.13
C ALA A 45 -3.06 -7.44 2.89
N ARG A 46 -4.30 -7.92 3.00
CA ARG A 46 -5.33 -7.21 3.76
C ARG A 46 -4.95 -7.13 5.23
N THR A 47 -4.46 -8.24 5.80
CA THR A 47 -4.02 -8.26 7.19
C THR A 47 -2.86 -7.28 7.39
N ASN A 48 -1.90 -7.28 6.46
CA ASN A 48 -0.76 -6.38 6.55
C ASN A 48 -1.18 -4.92 6.46
N TYR A 49 -2.16 -4.62 5.60
CA TYR A 49 -2.66 -3.27 5.45
C TYR A 49 -3.31 -2.78 6.75
N LEU A 50 -4.16 -3.62 7.34
CA LEU A 50 -4.83 -3.25 8.58
C LEU A 50 -3.82 -3.07 9.72
N PHE A 51 -2.78 -3.89 9.74
CA PHE A 51 -1.70 -3.78 10.70
C PHE A 51 -0.98 -2.45 10.52
N ALA A 52 -0.62 -2.09 9.29
CA ALA A 52 0.08 -0.84 9.04
C ALA A 52 -0.77 0.36 9.44
N ARG A 53 -2.07 0.33 9.13
CA ARG A 53 -2.98 1.41 9.47
C ARG A 53 -3.08 1.59 10.98
N ALA A 54 -3.12 0.50 11.71
CA ALA A 54 -3.26 0.55 13.16
C ALA A 54 -2.01 1.12 13.83
N LEU A 55 -0.86 1.03 13.16
CA LEU A 55 0.42 1.43 13.76
C LEU A 55 0.97 2.74 13.20
N VAL A 56 0.15 3.48 12.46
CA VAL A 56 0.56 4.81 11.99
C VAL A 56 0.84 5.68 13.21
N GLY A 57 1.98 6.35 13.21
CA GLY A 57 2.41 7.18 14.33
C GLY A 57 3.15 6.44 15.40
N ARG A 58 3.16 5.11 15.37
CA ARG A 58 3.85 4.29 16.37
C ARG A 58 5.00 3.51 15.73
N GLU A 59 4.76 2.88 14.60
CA GLU A 59 5.77 2.12 13.88
C GLU A 59 5.93 2.57 12.44
N PHE A 60 4.92 3.24 11.91
CA PHE A 60 4.93 3.72 10.53
C PHE A 60 4.55 5.18 10.46
N THR A 61 5.07 5.86 9.43
CA THR A 61 4.66 7.23 9.14
C THR A 61 3.24 7.21 8.59
N CYS A 62 2.62 8.39 8.52
CA CYS A 62 1.37 8.53 7.78
C CYS A 62 1.66 8.12 6.34
N PRO A 63 0.76 7.33 5.73
CA PRO A 63 1.01 6.84 4.37
C PRO A 63 0.97 7.96 3.35
N ALA A 64 1.73 7.76 2.27
CA ALA A 64 1.76 8.70 1.16
C ALA A 64 1.36 7.96 -0.12
N VAL A 65 0.62 8.66 -0.97
CA VAL A 65 0.24 8.15 -2.27
C VAL A 65 1.36 8.49 -3.25
N GLN A 66 1.80 7.50 -4.01
CA GLN A 66 2.83 7.73 -5.01
C GLN A 66 2.55 6.86 -6.23
N PRO A 67 3.07 7.25 -7.40
CA PRO A 67 2.90 6.42 -8.59
C PRO A 67 3.59 5.08 -8.40
N THR A 68 2.95 4.04 -8.90
CA THR A 68 3.56 2.70 -8.88
C THR A 68 4.61 2.64 -9.98
N LEU A 69 5.80 2.16 -9.63
CA LEU A 69 6.87 1.97 -10.61
C LEU A 69 6.71 0.61 -11.24
N HIS A 70 6.81 0.57 -12.55
CA HIS A 70 6.65 -0.68 -13.32
C HIS A 70 7.94 -1.02 -14.02
#